data_b8cf33356e1a89d8ac80b93790fbf444
#
_entry.id   b8cf33356e1a89d8ac80b93790fbf444
#
_cell.length_a   1.000
_cell.length_b   1.000
_cell.length_c   1.000
_cell.angle_alpha   90.00
_cell.angle_beta   90.00
_cell.angle_gamma   90.00
#
_symmetry.space_group_name_H-M   'P 1'
#
loop_
_entity.id
_entity.type
_entity.pdbx_description
1 polymer ?
#
loop_
_entity_poly.entity_id
_entity_poly.type
_entity_poly.pdbx_seq_one_letter_code
_entity_poly.pdbx_strand_id
1 'polypeptide(L)'
;MAVESGTAEQLIRRIYSFQRAMRCAHHVAVDPAGPGVALQGVMRLIGDAGEVRATDLADRLGIGAAALSRHIADLEASGHLKRRQDPADGRAFLLSLTDEGQTSLRAAAVRRAGLLQEMLVGWSDEDAASAAAMMERLAATLENSLRAKKPGQHNQQSMAGAAK
;
A
#
# COMPACT_ATOMS: atom_id res chain seq x y z
N MET A 1 6.51 15.91 -25.09
CA MET A 1 7.04 14.67 -25.70
C MET A 1 6.25 13.50 -25.12
N ALA A 2 5.73 12.60 -25.96
CA ALA A 2 5.03 11.39 -25.55
C ALA A 2 5.99 10.19 -25.65
N VAL A 3 5.79 9.19 -24.81
CA VAL A 3 6.53 7.92 -24.86
C VAL A 3 6.02 7.12 -26.06
N GLU A 4 6.91 6.55 -26.86
CA GLU A 4 6.54 5.69 -27.98
C GLU A 4 5.87 4.39 -27.49
N SER A 5 4.95 3.86 -28.32
CA SER A 5 4.17 2.65 -27.97
C SER A 5 5.07 1.46 -27.63
N GLY A 6 6.11 1.21 -28.41
CA GLY A 6 7.03 0.11 -28.18
C GLY A 6 7.80 0.21 -26.85
N THR A 7 8.19 1.43 -26.47
CA THR A 7 8.84 1.69 -25.17
C THR A 7 7.86 1.48 -24.01
N ALA A 8 6.60 1.92 -24.16
CA ALA A 8 5.57 1.72 -23.16
C ALA A 8 5.27 0.23 -22.94
N GLU A 9 5.14 -0.55 -24.01
CA GLU A 9 4.95 -2.01 -23.93
C GLU A 9 6.13 -2.72 -23.26
N GLN A 10 7.37 -2.31 -23.58
CA GLN A 10 8.56 -2.85 -22.93
C GLN A 10 8.55 -2.55 -21.44
N LEU A 11 8.22 -1.33 -21.03
CA LEU A 11 8.10 -0.94 -19.63
C LEU A 11 7.07 -1.78 -18.89
N ILE A 12 5.88 -1.99 -19.47
CA ILE A 12 4.85 -2.86 -18.88
C ILE A 12 5.39 -4.28 -18.66
N ARG A 13 6.06 -4.87 -19.65
CA ARG A 13 6.66 -6.21 -19.50
C ARG A 13 7.68 -6.27 -18.37
N ARG A 14 8.52 -5.23 -18.20
CA ARG A 14 9.49 -5.15 -17.10
C ARG A 14 8.82 -5.00 -15.73
N ILE A 15 7.76 -4.19 -15.65
CA ILE A 15 6.95 -4.06 -14.42
C ILE A 15 6.38 -5.42 -14.00
N TYR A 16 5.76 -6.18 -14.90
CA TYR A 16 5.24 -7.51 -14.56
C TYR A 16 6.32 -8.50 -14.12
N SER A 17 7.47 -8.48 -14.77
CA SER A 17 8.61 -9.33 -14.37
C SER A 17 9.12 -8.95 -12.98
N PHE A 18 9.26 -7.67 -12.70
CA PHE A 18 9.65 -7.14 -11.39
C PHE A 18 8.65 -7.50 -10.29
N GLN A 19 7.35 -7.30 -10.55
CA GLN A 19 6.29 -7.67 -9.59
C GLN A 19 6.33 -9.17 -9.26
N ARG A 20 6.60 -10.04 -10.25
CA ARG A 20 6.74 -11.47 -10.02
C ARG A 20 7.95 -11.78 -9.14
N ALA A 21 9.12 -11.21 -9.45
CA ALA A 21 10.33 -11.38 -8.64
C ALA A 21 10.13 -10.91 -7.20
N MET A 22 9.50 -9.74 -7.01
CA MET A 22 9.19 -9.21 -5.69
C MET A 22 8.22 -10.09 -4.90
N ARG A 23 7.22 -10.69 -5.55
CA ARG A 23 6.34 -11.66 -4.87
C ARG A 23 7.12 -12.87 -4.35
N CYS A 24 8.03 -13.42 -5.16
CA CYS A 24 8.89 -14.52 -4.71
C CYS A 24 9.77 -14.10 -3.53
N ALA A 25 10.42 -12.95 -3.62
CA ALA A 25 11.26 -12.41 -2.54
C ALA A 25 10.45 -12.18 -1.25
N HIS A 26 9.23 -11.65 -1.36
CA HIS A 26 8.35 -11.46 -0.20
C HIS A 26 7.99 -12.78 0.49
N HIS A 27 7.75 -13.85 -0.25
CA HIS A 27 7.48 -15.17 0.35
C HIS A 27 8.67 -15.71 1.15
N VAL A 28 9.89 -15.45 0.69
CA VAL A 28 11.11 -15.85 1.43
C VAL A 28 11.31 -15.00 2.70
N ALA A 29 10.91 -13.72 2.68
CA ALA A 29 11.08 -12.79 3.79
C ALA A 29 9.97 -12.86 4.85
N VAL A 30 8.92 -13.67 4.66
CA VAL A 30 7.81 -13.77 5.62
C VAL A 30 8.26 -14.51 6.88
N ASP A 31 7.99 -13.89 8.03
CA ASP A 31 8.07 -14.53 9.32
C ASP A 31 6.88 -15.48 9.49
N PRO A 32 7.10 -16.78 9.68
CA PRO A 32 5.99 -17.73 9.87
C PRO A 32 5.09 -17.39 11.08
N ALA A 33 5.63 -16.71 12.08
CA ALA A 33 4.90 -16.31 13.29
C ALA A 33 4.27 -14.91 13.18
N GLY A 34 4.58 -14.17 12.12
CA GLY A 34 4.11 -12.79 11.94
C GLY A 34 2.94 -12.66 10.94
N PRO A 35 2.42 -11.44 10.79
CA PRO A 35 1.39 -11.17 9.79
C PRO A 35 1.86 -11.52 8.37
N GLY A 36 1.00 -12.20 7.60
CA GLY A 36 1.29 -12.54 6.20
C GLY A 36 1.44 -11.29 5.31
N VAL A 37 1.97 -11.50 4.08
CA VAL A 37 2.30 -10.40 3.14
C VAL A 37 1.12 -9.45 2.90
N ALA A 38 -0.10 -9.97 2.76
CA ALA A 38 -1.29 -9.15 2.55
C ALA A 38 -1.58 -8.24 3.75
N LEU A 39 -1.51 -8.79 4.97
CA LEU A 39 -1.70 -8.04 6.22
C LEU A 39 -0.61 -6.98 6.42
N GLN A 40 0.65 -7.30 6.09
CA GLN A 40 1.75 -6.33 6.12
C GLN A 40 1.53 -5.17 5.13
N GLY A 41 0.89 -5.42 3.98
CA GLY A 41 0.50 -4.38 3.03
C GLY A 41 -0.52 -3.41 3.63
N VAL A 42 -1.52 -3.94 4.32
CA VAL A 42 -2.53 -3.15 5.07
C VAL A 42 -1.86 -2.33 6.17
N MET A 43 -1.03 -2.98 7.00
CA MET A 43 -0.32 -2.33 8.11
C MET A 43 0.57 -1.18 7.62
N ARG A 44 1.27 -1.34 6.50
CA ARG A 44 2.12 -0.30 5.94
C ARG A 44 1.32 0.95 5.57
N LEU A 45 0.21 0.79 4.84
CA LEU A 45 -0.63 1.94 4.46
C LEU A 45 -1.24 2.66 5.67
N ILE A 46 -1.60 1.91 6.72
CA ILE A 46 -2.07 2.51 7.98
C ILE A 46 -0.90 3.23 8.68
N GLY A 47 0.28 2.63 8.73
CA GLY A 47 1.47 3.22 9.35
C GLY A 47 1.89 4.52 8.67
N ASP A 48 1.86 4.58 7.33
CA ASP A 48 2.19 5.77 6.55
C ASP A 48 1.16 6.90 6.73
N ALA A 49 -0.11 6.55 6.99
CA ALA A 49 -1.18 7.52 7.19
C ALA A 49 -1.34 7.97 8.66
N GLY A 50 -0.80 7.20 9.61
CA GLY A 50 -1.04 7.35 11.06
C GLY A 50 -2.43 6.86 11.45
N GLU A 51 -3.47 7.51 10.99
CA GLU A 51 -4.87 7.10 11.12
C GLU A 51 -5.60 7.21 9.79
N VAL A 52 -6.49 6.25 9.49
CA VAL A 52 -7.18 6.17 8.20
C VAL A 52 -8.55 5.53 8.34
N ARG A 53 -9.52 5.98 7.54
CA ARG A 53 -10.83 5.32 7.42
C ARG A 53 -10.70 4.04 6.59
N ALA A 54 -11.51 3.02 6.92
CA ALA A 54 -11.52 1.76 6.18
C ALA A 54 -11.88 1.95 4.68
N THR A 55 -12.76 2.89 4.37
CA THR A 55 -13.13 3.24 2.99
C THR A 55 -11.93 3.73 2.18
N ASP A 56 -11.15 4.65 2.75
CA ASP A 56 -9.99 5.23 2.08
C ASP A 56 -8.87 4.19 1.90
N LEU A 57 -8.77 3.27 2.86
CA LEU A 57 -7.80 2.17 2.81
C LEU A 57 -8.15 1.15 1.71
N ALA A 58 -9.44 0.82 1.52
CA ALA A 58 -9.92 -0.06 0.45
C ALA A 58 -9.57 0.51 -0.94
N ASP A 59 -9.83 1.80 -1.12
CA ASP A 59 -9.53 2.50 -2.37
C ASP A 59 -8.02 2.51 -2.70
N ARG A 60 -7.17 2.73 -1.69
CA ARG A 60 -5.71 2.73 -1.85
C ARG A 60 -5.15 1.34 -2.16
N LEU A 61 -5.73 0.29 -1.56
CA LEU A 61 -5.31 -1.09 -1.77
C LEU A 61 -5.87 -1.68 -3.07
N GLY A 62 -6.92 -1.10 -3.62
CA GLY A 62 -7.63 -1.65 -4.78
C GLY A 62 -8.30 -3.00 -4.48
N ILE A 63 -8.70 -3.25 -3.22
CA ILE A 63 -9.37 -4.49 -2.79
C ILE A 63 -10.80 -4.22 -2.36
N GLY A 64 -11.65 -5.24 -2.47
CA GLY A 64 -13.05 -5.13 -2.06
C GLY A 64 -13.21 -4.98 -0.54
N ALA A 65 -14.26 -4.27 -0.11
CA ALA A 65 -14.57 -3.99 1.30
C ALA A 65 -14.63 -5.26 2.17
N ALA A 66 -15.16 -6.38 1.62
CA ALA A 66 -15.24 -7.65 2.35
C ALA A 66 -13.85 -8.27 2.62
N ALA A 67 -12.91 -8.14 1.67
CA ALA A 67 -11.54 -8.61 1.87
C ALA A 67 -10.82 -7.74 2.91
N LEU A 68 -10.95 -6.42 2.79
CA LEU A 68 -10.37 -5.50 3.77
C LEU A 68 -10.93 -5.73 5.17
N SER A 69 -12.26 -5.93 5.32
CA SER A 69 -12.87 -6.20 6.63
C SER A 69 -12.28 -7.44 7.30
N ARG A 70 -11.99 -8.50 6.54
CA ARG A 70 -11.30 -9.70 7.06
C ARG A 70 -9.90 -9.36 7.53
N HIS A 71 -9.11 -8.65 6.72
CA HIS A 71 -7.76 -8.25 7.09
C HIS A 71 -7.72 -7.37 8.35
N ILE A 72 -8.69 -6.44 8.48
CA ILE A 72 -8.83 -5.62 9.69
C ILE A 72 -9.12 -6.50 10.90
N ALA A 73 -10.08 -7.44 10.80
CA ALA A 73 -10.43 -8.33 11.90
C ALA A 73 -9.24 -9.21 12.32
N ASP A 74 -8.47 -9.75 11.37
CA ASP A 74 -7.28 -10.56 11.64
C ASP A 74 -6.19 -9.73 12.36
N LEU A 75 -5.98 -8.48 11.95
CA LEU A 75 -5.01 -7.57 12.57
C LEU A 75 -5.45 -7.09 13.96
N GLU A 76 -6.74 -6.90 14.18
CA GLU A 76 -7.28 -6.60 15.52
C GLU A 76 -7.15 -7.80 16.46
N ALA A 77 -7.53 -8.99 15.99
CA ALA A 77 -7.44 -10.24 16.78
C ALA A 77 -5.99 -10.57 17.16
N SER A 78 -5.01 -10.22 16.31
CA SER A 78 -3.58 -10.38 16.58
C SER A 78 -2.93 -9.21 17.34
N GLY A 79 -3.72 -8.20 17.76
CA GLY A 79 -3.22 -7.07 18.53
C GLY A 79 -2.41 -6.03 17.76
N HIS A 80 -2.33 -6.12 16.43
CA HIS A 80 -1.53 -5.21 15.61
C HIS A 80 -2.25 -3.92 15.23
N LEU A 81 -3.58 -3.92 15.32
CA LEU A 81 -4.44 -2.82 14.90
C LEU A 81 -5.47 -2.49 15.98
N LYS A 82 -5.77 -1.21 16.13
CA LYS A 82 -6.87 -0.71 16.95
C LYS A 82 -7.77 0.19 16.12
N ARG A 83 -9.05 0.21 16.47
CA ARG A 83 -10.02 1.16 15.92
C ARG A 83 -10.55 2.09 17.01
N ARG A 84 -10.83 3.31 16.64
CA ARG A 84 -11.60 4.24 17.45
C ARG A 84 -12.67 4.90 16.61
N GLN A 85 -13.71 5.38 17.26
CA GLN A 85 -14.78 6.12 16.59
C GLN A 85 -14.21 7.44 16.01
N ASP A 86 -14.61 7.79 14.79
CA ASP A 86 -14.21 9.04 14.17
C ASP A 86 -14.94 10.20 14.88
N PRO A 87 -14.24 11.18 15.45
CA PRO A 87 -14.89 12.31 16.14
C PRO A 87 -15.70 13.22 15.22
N ALA A 88 -15.45 13.18 13.90
CA ALA A 88 -16.17 13.97 12.91
C ALA A 88 -17.39 13.21 12.34
N ASP A 89 -17.42 11.89 12.45
CA ASP A 89 -18.52 11.05 11.95
C ASP A 89 -18.68 9.82 12.84
N GLY A 90 -19.62 9.89 13.77
CA GLY A 90 -19.87 8.82 14.73
C GLY A 90 -20.27 7.46 14.12
N ARG A 91 -20.50 7.37 12.80
CA ARG A 91 -20.76 6.13 12.09
C ARG A 91 -19.50 5.51 11.50
N ALA A 92 -18.40 6.26 11.45
CA ALA A 92 -17.13 5.83 10.90
C ALA A 92 -16.13 5.46 12.00
N PHE A 93 -15.18 4.61 11.65
CA PHE A 93 -14.06 4.25 12.51
C PHE A 93 -12.74 4.63 11.85
N LEU A 94 -11.83 5.15 12.65
CA LEU A 94 -10.44 5.36 12.31
C LEU A 94 -9.62 4.16 12.77
N LEU A 95 -8.76 3.71 11.88
CA LEU A 95 -7.84 2.58 12.06
C LEU A 95 -6.44 3.11 12.30
N SER A 96 -5.75 2.61 13.30
CA SER A 96 -4.34 2.91 13.57
C SER A 96 -3.60 1.67 14.06
N LEU A 97 -2.29 1.62 13.86
CA LEU A 97 -1.46 0.55 14.40
C LEU A 97 -1.33 0.72 15.91
N THR A 98 -1.25 -0.40 16.61
CA THR A 98 -0.78 -0.45 18.00
C THR A 98 0.75 -0.32 18.04
N ASP A 99 1.34 -0.17 19.21
CA ASP A 99 2.81 -0.18 19.38
C ASP A 99 3.41 -1.52 18.95
N GLU A 100 2.70 -2.62 19.20
CA GLU A 100 3.04 -3.96 18.72
C GLU A 100 2.98 -4.03 17.21
N GLY A 101 1.91 -3.50 16.60
CA GLY A 101 1.76 -3.42 15.14
C GLY A 101 2.89 -2.60 14.49
N GLN A 102 3.25 -1.46 15.06
CA GLN A 102 4.37 -0.65 14.57
C GLN A 102 5.71 -1.39 14.69
N THR A 103 5.93 -2.09 15.80
CA THR A 103 7.14 -2.88 16.02
C THR A 103 7.24 -4.04 15.03
N SER A 104 6.14 -4.78 14.84
CA SER A 104 6.04 -5.86 13.85
C SER A 104 6.31 -5.35 12.41
N LEU A 105 5.74 -4.20 12.05
CA LEU A 105 5.95 -3.59 10.74
C LEU A 105 7.42 -3.19 10.52
N ARG A 106 8.06 -2.57 11.52
CA ARG A 106 9.49 -2.22 11.48
C ARG A 106 10.37 -3.46 11.34
N ALA A 107 10.11 -4.50 12.13
CA ALA A 107 10.86 -5.76 12.07
C ALA A 107 10.72 -6.41 10.68
N ALA A 108 9.52 -6.42 10.09
CA ALA A 108 9.30 -6.92 8.74
C ALA A 108 10.02 -6.08 7.66
N ALA A 109 10.12 -4.76 7.84
CA ALA A 109 10.88 -3.89 6.95
C ALA A 109 12.38 -4.19 6.99
N VAL A 110 12.95 -4.35 8.19
CA VAL A 110 14.38 -4.70 8.39
C VAL A 110 14.70 -6.05 7.73
N ARG A 111 13.86 -7.08 7.95
CA ARG A 111 14.06 -8.40 7.30
C ARG A 111 14.05 -8.31 5.78
N ARG A 112 13.10 -7.55 5.21
CA ARG A 112 13.01 -7.36 3.75
C ARG A 112 14.20 -6.60 3.19
N ALA A 113 14.67 -5.58 3.91
CA ALA A 113 15.86 -4.83 3.51
C ALA A 113 17.11 -5.73 3.51
N GLY A 114 17.30 -6.53 4.57
CA GLY A 114 18.41 -7.49 4.64
C GLY A 114 18.38 -8.52 3.51
N LEU A 115 17.22 -9.13 3.26
CA LEU A 115 17.07 -10.07 2.16
C LEU A 115 17.34 -9.43 0.80
N LEU A 116 16.82 -8.22 0.56
CA LEU A 116 17.08 -7.49 -0.68
C LEU A 116 18.58 -7.20 -0.84
N GLN A 117 19.25 -6.80 0.23
CA GLN A 117 20.69 -6.54 0.26
C GLN A 117 21.48 -7.80 -0.13
N GLU A 118 21.11 -8.97 0.39
CA GLU A 118 21.71 -10.26 0.03
C GLU A 118 21.47 -10.62 -1.46
N MET A 119 20.30 -10.25 -2.01
CA MET A 119 19.96 -10.53 -3.41
C MET A 119 20.61 -9.59 -4.42
N LEU A 120 21.01 -8.39 -3.99
CA LEU A 120 21.62 -7.36 -4.84
C LEU A 120 23.15 -7.51 -4.96
N VAL A 121 23.66 -8.73 -4.96
CA VAL A 121 25.09 -8.97 -5.17
C VAL A 121 25.54 -8.38 -6.51
N GLY A 122 26.57 -7.55 -6.48
CA GLY A 122 27.11 -6.87 -7.68
C GLY A 122 26.46 -5.51 -8.00
N TRP A 123 25.47 -5.07 -7.21
CA TRP A 123 24.98 -3.71 -7.30
C TRP A 123 25.78 -2.78 -6.37
N SER A 124 26.02 -1.57 -6.85
CA SER A 124 26.51 -0.49 -5.99
C SER A 124 25.35 0.22 -5.28
N ASP A 125 25.64 0.98 -4.22
CA ASP A 125 24.65 1.85 -3.58
C ASP A 125 24.09 2.89 -4.57
N GLU A 126 24.90 3.36 -5.53
CA GLU A 126 24.49 4.30 -6.57
C GLU A 126 23.49 3.66 -7.54
N ASP A 127 23.71 2.40 -7.95
CA ASP A 127 22.76 1.65 -8.78
C ASP A 127 21.42 1.48 -8.05
N ALA A 128 21.47 1.09 -6.79
CA ALA A 128 20.28 0.90 -5.96
C ALA A 128 19.50 2.21 -5.75
N ALA A 129 20.20 3.31 -5.46
CA ALA A 129 19.59 4.63 -5.30
C ALA A 129 18.97 5.13 -6.60
N SER A 130 19.65 4.94 -7.74
CA SER A 130 19.14 5.30 -9.07
C SER A 130 17.87 4.52 -9.41
N ALA A 131 17.85 3.22 -9.14
CA ALA A 131 16.66 2.38 -9.33
C ALA A 131 15.49 2.84 -8.44
N ALA A 132 15.74 3.14 -7.17
CA ALA A 132 14.74 3.64 -6.24
C ALA A 132 14.12 4.97 -6.72
N ALA A 133 14.96 5.94 -7.12
CA ALA A 133 14.51 7.23 -7.64
C ALA A 133 13.65 7.09 -8.91
N MET A 134 14.02 6.17 -9.81
CA MET A 134 13.23 5.91 -11.02
C MET A 134 11.88 5.26 -10.72
N MET A 135 11.83 4.34 -9.75
CA MET A 135 10.58 3.72 -9.28
C MET A 135 9.66 4.74 -8.62
N GLU A 136 10.20 5.62 -7.77
CA GLU A 136 9.43 6.70 -7.14
C GLU A 136 8.83 7.64 -8.18
N ARG A 137 9.62 8.09 -9.14
CA ARG A 137 9.16 8.95 -10.25
C ARG A 137 8.06 8.29 -11.06
N LEU A 138 8.20 6.99 -11.36
CA LEU A 138 7.19 6.23 -12.10
C LEU A 138 5.89 6.11 -11.30
N ALA A 139 5.98 5.75 -10.03
CA ALA A 139 4.83 5.62 -9.13
C ALA A 139 4.07 6.95 -9.03
N ALA A 140 4.76 8.05 -8.73
CA ALA A 140 4.15 9.37 -8.63
C ALA A 140 3.46 9.81 -9.94
N THR A 141 4.07 9.51 -11.09
CA THR A 141 3.49 9.83 -12.41
C THR A 141 2.19 9.05 -12.63
N LEU A 142 2.17 7.76 -12.33
CA LEU A 142 0.99 6.92 -12.48
C LEU A 142 -0.12 7.35 -11.51
N GLU A 143 0.18 7.61 -10.25
CA GLU A 143 -0.80 8.05 -9.24
C GLU A 143 -1.45 9.38 -9.64
N ASN A 144 -0.66 10.36 -10.06
CA ASN A 144 -1.17 11.66 -10.50
C ASN A 144 -2.06 11.52 -11.73
N SER A 145 -1.67 10.68 -12.69
CA SER A 145 -2.46 10.41 -13.89
C SER A 145 -3.79 9.71 -13.58
N LEU A 146 -3.79 8.78 -12.62
CA LEU A 146 -4.99 8.09 -12.16
C LEU A 146 -5.93 9.03 -11.40
N ARG A 147 -5.40 9.91 -10.56
CA ARG A 147 -6.19 10.94 -9.86
C ARG A 147 -6.85 11.90 -10.85
N ALA A 148 -6.12 12.32 -11.88
CA ALA A 148 -6.66 13.20 -12.93
C ALA A 148 -7.76 12.51 -13.77
N LYS A 149 -7.72 11.18 -13.93
CA LYS A 149 -8.73 10.39 -14.65
C LYS A 149 -9.96 10.00 -13.81
N LYS A 150 -9.97 10.26 -12.49
CA LYS A 150 -11.13 10.10 -11.59
C LYS A 150 -11.78 11.47 -11.29
N PRO A 151 -12.34 12.23 -12.25
CA PRO A 151 -13.08 13.44 -11.95
C PRO A 151 -14.47 13.06 -11.46
N GLY A 152 -14.76 13.27 -10.17
CA GLY A 152 -16.14 13.53 -9.74
C GLY A 152 -16.97 12.38 -9.21
N GLN A 153 -16.51 11.56 -8.26
CA GLN A 153 -17.42 10.78 -7.42
C GLN A 153 -17.81 11.47 -6.09
N HIS A 154 -17.21 12.62 -5.77
CA HIS A 154 -17.48 13.33 -4.50
C HIS A 154 -18.54 14.44 -4.58
N ASN A 155 -19.12 14.74 -5.77
CA ASN A 155 -20.02 15.88 -5.91
C ASN A 155 -21.50 15.54 -6.19
N GLN A 156 -21.89 14.26 -6.16
CA GLN A 156 -23.32 13.91 -6.37
C GLN A 156 -24.12 13.72 -5.09
N GLN A 157 -23.49 13.69 -3.90
CA GLN A 157 -24.24 13.58 -2.64
C GLN A 157 -24.60 14.93 -2.01
N SER A 158 -24.05 16.03 -2.48
CA SER A 158 -24.36 17.37 -1.92
C SER A 158 -25.55 18.09 -2.57
N MET A 159 -26.06 17.62 -3.71
CA MET A 159 -27.19 18.28 -4.40
C MET A 159 -28.56 17.61 -4.22
N ALA A 160 -28.62 16.47 -3.53
CA ALA A 160 -29.90 15.79 -3.26
C ALA A 160 -30.59 16.24 -1.95
N GLY A 161 -29.98 17.16 -1.19
CA GLY A 161 -30.50 17.65 0.10
C GLY A 161 -31.20 19.01 0.06
N ALA A 162 -31.31 19.65 -1.10
CA ALA A 162 -31.82 21.03 -1.20
C ALA A 162 -33.19 21.15 -1.93
N ALA A 163 -33.94 20.06 -2.03
CA ALA A 163 -35.29 20.08 -2.60
C ALA A 163 -36.26 19.23 -1.76
N LYS A 164 -36.63 19.73 -0.59
CA LYS A 164 -37.93 19.52 0.07
C LYS A 164 -38.11 20.53 1.20
#